data_decf28c95777e1710db0299f6372f401
#
_entry.id   decf28c95777e1710db0299f6372f401
#
_cell.length_a   1.000
_cell.length_b   1.000
_cell.length_c   1.000
_cell.angle_alpha   90.00
_cell.angle_beta   90.00
_cell.angle_gamma   90.00
#
_symmetry.space_group_name_H-M   'P 1'
#
loop_
_entity.id
_entity.type
_entity.pdbx_description
1 polymer ?
#
loop_
_entity_poly.entity_id
_entity_poly.type
_entity_poly.pdbx_seq_one_letter_code
_entity_poly.pdbx_strand_id
1 'polypeptide(L)'
;MGTDDIRFGHPPTVSAMTPDDGERSVQGWHSDFPYLWGIPDTVGGNRVPTGSGELVLGVQRNICVSDFRAENGATVFKLGSHALQQCPPEEWGLFSATYKAGHRAKHGLPYGGPETDVIEAPGGSILLYDARTWHRAGVNRTNERRGAILQVLIPSYIIPFVDNSEHLLAFLETDAAAELNARELGEIS
;
A
#
# COMPACT_ATOMS: atom_id res chain seq x y z
N MET A 1 12.98 7.71 -8.38
CA MET A 1 13.86 7.33 -7.23
C MET A 1 15.32 7.78 -7.45
N GLY A 2 15.68 8.17 -8.64
CA GLY A 2 17.04 8.63 -8.96
C GLY A 2 18.10 7.53 -9.03
N THR A 3 17.70 6.27 -8.98
CA THR A 3 18.53 5.08 -9.11
C THR A 3 17.78 3.96 -9.81
N ASP A 4 18.49 3.10 -10.49
CA ASP A 4 18.02 1.82 -11.04
C ASP A 4 18.39 0.63 -10.13
N ASP A 5 19.13 0.89 -9.05
CA ASP A 5 19.44 -0.06 -7.99
C ASP A 5 18.29 -0.06 -6.97
N ILE A 6 17.33 -0.93 -7.19
CA ILE A 6 16.09 -1.05 -6.42
C ILE A 6 15.94 -2.46 -5.83
N ARG A 7 15.15 -2.55 -4.77
CA ARG A 7 14.80 -3.80 -4.10
C ARG A 7 13.36 -3.76 -3.59
N PHE A 8 12.85 -4.89 -3.16
CA PHE A 8 11.56 -4.97 -2.49
C PHE A 8 11.65 -4.46 -1.05
N GLY A 9 10.74 -3.57 -0.69
CA GLY A 9 10.63 -3.06 0.70
C GLY A 9 9.96 -4.05 1.65
N HIS A 10 9.23 -5.02 1.12
CA HIS A 10 8.65 -6.18 1.79
C HIS A 10 8.33 -7.26 0.76
N PRO A 11 8.16 -8.54 1.18
CA PRO A 11 7.71 -9.59 0.27
C PRO A 11 6.38 -9.23 -0.39
N PRO A 12 6.11 -9.71 -1.61
CA PRO A 12 4.79 -9.55 -2.22
C PRO A 12 3.70 -10.07 -1.28
N THR A 13 2.74 -9.21 -0.94
CA THR A 13 1.65 -9.56 -0.05
C THR A 13 0.38 -9.83 -0.85
N VAL A 14 -0.14 -11.05 -0.75
CA VAL A 14 -1.46 -11.38 -1.32
C VAL A 14 -2.54 -10.81 -0.42
N SER A 15 -3.36 -9.93 -0.98
CA SER A 15 -4.49 -9.30 -0.30
C SER A 15 -5.80 -9.77 -0.92
N ALA A 16 -6.70 -10.27 -0.09
CA ALA A 16 -8.06 -10.64 -0.49
C ALA A 16 -9.07 -9.78 0.28
N MET A 17 -9.59 -8.76 -0.37
CA MET A 17 -10.66 -7.95 0.22
C MET A 17 -11.97 -8.72 0.15
N THR A 18 -12.46 -9.14 1.31
CA THR A 18 -13.75 -9.84 1.44
C THR A 18 -14.92 -8.86 1.36
N PRO A 19 -16.13 -9.33 1.08
CA PRO A 19 -17.35 -8.55 1.23
C PRO A 19 -17.40 -7.83 2.57
N ASP A 20 -17.96 -6.64 2.58
CA ASP A 20 -18.12 -5.85 3.81
C ASP A 20 -19.19 -6.47 4.71
N ASP A 21 -18.86 -6.69 5.98
CA ASP A 21 -19.75 -7.25 6.99
C ASP A 21 -20.54 -6.20 7.78
N GLY A 22 -20.31 -4.91 7.48
CA GLY A 22 -20.94 -3.80 8.18
C GLY A 22 -20.28 -3.43 9.52
N GLU A 23 -19.37 -4.23 10.04
CA GLU A 23 -18.83 -4.06 11.40
C GLU A 23 -17.34 -3.78 11.43
N ARG A 24 -16.53 -4.47 10.62
CA ARG A 24 -15.07 -4.32 10.64
C ARG A 24 -14.64 -2.94 10.20
N SER A 25 -13.54 -2.49 10.77
CA SER A 25 -12.89 -1.26 10.35
C SER A 25 -12.35 -1.37 8.92
N VAL A 26 -12.40 -0.27 8.18
CA VAL A 26 -11.79 -0.10 6.88
C VAL A 26 -10.54 0.74 7.05
N GLN A 27 -9.46 0.35 6.39
CA GLN A 27 -8.20 1.07 6.42
C GLN A 27 -8.40 2.52 5.99
N GLY A 28 -8.07 3.45 6.88
CA GLY A 28 -8.22 4.88 6.65
C GLY A 28 -7.07 5.50 5.86
N TRP A 29 -7.08 6.82 5.77
CA TRP A 29 -6.11 7.58 5.00
C TRP A 29 -4.68 7.45 5.54
N HIS A 30 -3.74 7.20 4.62
CA HIS A 30 -2.31 7.05 4.90
C HIS A 30 -1.48 7.18 3.62
N SER A 31 -0.17 7.19 3.79
CA SER A 31 0.82 6.91 2.76
C SER A 31 1.61 5.66 3.12
N ASP A 32 2.25 5.06 2.12
CA ASP A 32 2.94 3.78 2.28
C ASP A 32 4.39 3.90 2.73
N PHE A 33 5.01 2.72 2.94
CA PHE A 33 6.44 2.62 3.21
C PHE A 33 7.27 3.27 2.07
N PRO A 34 8.34 4.00 2.37
CA PRO A 34 8.96 4.17 3.69
C PRO A 34 8.40 5.32 4.53
N TYR A 35 7.42 6.08 4.04
CA TYR A 35 6.89 7.28 4.70
C TYR A 35 5.97 6.94 5.87
N LEU A 36 5.00 6.06 5.66
CA LEU A 36 4.05 5.56 6.65
C LEU A 36 3.26 6.69 7.35
N TRP A 37 3.01 7.78 6.66
CA TRP A 37 2.22 8.89 7.20
C TRP A 37 0.77 8.48 7.44
N GLY A 38 0.24 8.78 8.63
CA GLY A 38 -1.11 8.39 9.04
C GLY A 38 -1.24 6.96 9.56
N ILE A 39 -0.13 6.20 9.63
CA ILE A 39 -0.06 4.84 10.18
C ILE A 39 0.33 4.88 11.67
N PRO A 40 -0.18 3.95 12.51
CA PRO A 40 0.15 3.92 13.94
C PRO A 40 1.65 3.76 14.22
N ASP A 41 2.16 4.43 15.25
CA ASP A 41 3.54 4.30 15.71
C ASP A 41 3.91 2.87 16.11
N THR A 42 2.92 2.08 16.57
CA THR A 42 3.11 0.67 16.93
C THR A 42 3.57 -0.22 15.78
N VAL A 43 3.34 0.22 14.56
CA VAL A 43 3.83 -0.45 13.34
C VAL A 43 4.91 0.37 12.63
N GLY A 44 5.56 1.28 13.34
CA GLY A 44 6.65 2.11 12.82
C GLY A 44 6.19 3.23 11.88
N GLY A 45 5.01 3.81 12.12
CA GLY A 45 4.48 4.91 11.34
C GLY A 45 5.36 6.17 11.36
N ASN A 46 5.17 7.01 10.35
CA ASN A 46 5.88 8.29 10.18
C ASN A 46 7.41 8.16 10.17
N ARG A 47 7.93 7.14 9.50
CA ARG A 47 9.39 6.88 9.45
C ARG A 47 10.16 7.96 8.72
N VAL A 48 9.58 8.53 7.69
CA VAL A 48 10.16 9.66 6.95
C VAL A 48 9.41 10.91 7.39
N PRO A 49 10.10 11.93 7.94
CA PRO A 49 9.46 13.18 8.34
C PRO A 49 8.74 13.85 7.16
N THR A 50 7.62 14.50 7.43
CA THR A 50 6.94 15.31 6.42
C THR A 50 7.84 16.46 5.95
N GLY A 51 7.72 16.85 4.68
CA GLY A 51 8.57 17.87 4.10
C GLY A 51 10.03 17.46 3.85
N SER A 52 10.32 16.15 3.81
CA SER A 52 11.70 15.62 3.68
C SER A 52 12.34 15.82 2.30
N GLY A 53 11.71 16.55 1.40
CA GLY A 53 12.21 16.81 0.06
C GLY A 53 11.48 16.04 -1.04
N GLU A 54 11.96 16.18 -2.26
CA GLU A 54 11.30 15.66 -3.46
C GLU A 54 11.74 14.25 -3.84
N LEU A 55 12.73 13.68 -3.15
CA LEU A 55 13.27 12.36 -3.48
C LEU A 55 12.21 11.27 -3.25
N VAL A 56 11.88 10.55 -4.30
CA VAL A 56 10.98 9.41 -4.23
C VAL A 56 11.73 8.22 -3.64
N LEU A 57 11.35 7.82 -2.42
CA LEU A 57 11.96 6.72 -1.68
C LEU A 57 11.17 5.42 -1.78
N GLY A 58 10.01 5.43 -2.40
CA GLY A 58 9.20 4.24 -2.61
C GLY A 58 8.20 4.42 -3.73
N VAL A 59 8.02 3.36 -4.52
CA VAL A 59 6.98 3.23 -5.54
C VAL A 59 6.17 2.00 -5.24
N GLN A 60 4.88 2.18 -5.04
CA GLN A 60 3.95 1.05 -4.88
C GLN A 60 3.66 0.40 -6.22
N ARG A 61 3.65 -0.93 -6.21
CA ARG A 61 3.25 -1.77 -7.33
C ARG A 61 2.14 -2.71 -6.87
N ASN A 62 0.93 -2.42 -7.28
CA ASN A 62 -0.24 -3.25 -6.97
C ASN A 62 -0.67 -3.99 -8.23
N ILE A 63 -0.64 -5.31 -8.21
CA ILE A 63 -1.09 -6.17 -9.30
C ILE A 63 -2.55 -6.54 -9.01
N CYS A 64 -3.46 -6.18 -9.89
CA CYS A 64 -4.87 -6.53 -9.81
C CYS A 64 -5.05 -8.00 -10.17
N VAL A 65 -5.24 -8.89 -9.19
CA VAL A 65 -5.53 -10.31 -9.44
C VAL A 65 -6.95 -10.49 -9.99
N SER A 66 -7.88 -9.66 -9.53
CA SER A 66 -9.22 -9.51 -10.08
C SER A 66 -9.49 -8.06 -10.45
N ASP A 67 -10.60 -7.78 -11.14
CA ASP A 67 -10.97 -6.40 -11.44
C ASP A 67 -11.03 -5.53 -10.19
N PHE A 68 -10.52 -4.32 -10.30
CA PHE A 68 -10.70 -3.25 -9.32
C PHE A 68 -11.83 -2.34 -9.79
N ARG A 69 -12.92 -2.28 -9.02
CA ARG A 69 -14.08 -1.44 -9.27
C ARG A 69 -14.48 -0.70 -7.99
N ALA A 70 -15.11 0.44 -8.12
CA ALA A 70 -15.57 1.23 -6.98
C ALA A 70 -16.45 0.40 -6.03
N GLU A 71 -17.32 -0.44 -6.60
CA GLU A 71 -18.24 -1.29 -5.85
C GLU A 71 -17.57 -2.45 -5.09
N ASN A 72 -16.44 -2.98 -5.58
CA ASN A 72 -15.73 -4.09 -4.95
C ASN A 72 -14.54 -3.66 -4.09
N GLY A 73 -14.47 -2.36 -3.77
CA GLY A 73 -13.49 -1.85 -2.83
C GLY A 73 -12.14 -1.49 -3.46
N ALA A 74 -12.11 -1.06 -4.73
CA ALA A 74 -10.92 -0.48 -5.32
C ALA A 74 -10.34 0.63 -4.42
N THR A 75 -9.02 0.78 -4.45
CA THR A 75 -8.32 1.77 -3.64
C THR A 75 -8.75 3.18 -4.00
N VAL A 76 -8.99 3.98 -2.99
CA VAL A 76 -9.37 5.39 -3.11
C VAL A 76 -8.15 6.24 -2.89
N PHE A 77 -7.87 7.14 -3.80
CA PHE A 77 -6.69 8.01 -3.80
C PHE A 77 -7.09 9.49 -3.66
N LYS A 78 -6.16 10.29 -3.19
CA LYS A 78 -6.10 11.73 -3.44
C LYS A 78 -4.97 11.98 -4.43
N LEU A 79 -5.31 12.08 -5.70
CA LEU A 79 -4.31 12.32 -6.75
C LEU A 79 -3.61 13.66 -6.52
N GLY A 80 -2.30 13.69 -6.80
CA GLY A 80 -1.45 14.87 -6.58
C GLY A 80 -0.97 15.06 -5.14
N SER A 81 -1.48 14.32 -4.16
CA SER A 81 -1.10 14.49 -2.73
C SER A 81 0.37 14.18 -2.44
N HIS A 82 1.02 13.37 -3.26
CA HIS A 82 2.46 13.09 -3.15
C HIS A 82 3.31 14.38 -3.20
N ALA A 83 2.86 15.40 -3.95
CA ALA A 83 3.56 16.68 -4.05
C ALA A 83 3.43 17.54 -2.78
N LEU A 84 2.47 17.26 -1.91
CA LEU A 84 2.25 18.02 -0.69
C LEU A 84 3.27 17.68 0.40
N GLN A 85 3.90 16.51 0.34
CA GLN A 85 4.92 16.03 1.27
C GLN A 85 4.50 16.18 2.74
N GLN A 86 3.28 15.80 3.04
CA GLN A 86 2.70 15.89 4.38
C GLN A 86 1.77 14.71 4.67
N CYS A 87 1.43 14.53 5.95
CA CYS A 87 0.43 13.58 6.39
C CYS A 87 -0.96 13.94 5.84
N PRO A 88 -1.82 12.96 5.51
CA PRO A 88 -3.23 13.25 5.27
C PRO A 88 -3.85 14.00 6.46
N PRO A 89 -4.84 14.87 6.25
CA PRO A 89 -5.54 15.56 7.33
C PRO A 89 -6.18 14.59 8.33
N GLU A 90 -6.02 14.85 9.62
CA GLU A 90 -6.52 13.96 10.67
C GLU A 90 -8.04 13.78 10.62
N GLU A 91 -8.75 14.84 10.30
CA GLU A 91 -10.22 14.86 10.18
C GLU A 91 -10.76 13.96 9.05
N TRP A 92 -9.90 13.51 8.12
CA TRP A 92 -10.30 12.57 7.07
C TRP A 92 -10.39 11.12 7.56
N GLY A 93 -9.98 10.84 8.79
CA GLY A 93 -9.93 9.51 9.37
C GLY A 93 -8.66 8.75 8.96
N LEU A 94 -7.59 9.02 9.68
CA LEU A 94 -6.31 8.37 9.46
C LEU A 94 -6.38 6.87 9.77
N PHE A 95 -5.54 6.10 9.11
CA PHE A 95 -5.35 4.68 9.39
C PHE A 95 -5.13 4.40 10.89
N SER A 96 -4.33 5.24 11.56
CA SER A 96 -4.10 5.18 13.01
C SER A 96 -5.37 5.27 13.85
N ALA A 97 -6.39 6.00 13.38
CA ALA A 97 -7.66 6.17 14.06
C ALA A 97 -8.66 5.06 13.72
N THR A 98 -8.70 4.63 12.46
CA THR A 98 -9.71 3.68 11.97
C THR A 98 -9.54 2.27 12.52
N TYR A 99 -8.34 1.92 12.98
CA TYR A 99 -8.07 0.64 13.65
C TYR A 99 -8.44 0.61 15.14
N LYS A 100 -8.87 1.73 15.71
CA LYS A 100 -9.38 1.74 17.10
C LYS A 100 -10.74 1.06 17.17
N ALA A 101 -10.92 0.22 18.18
CA ALA A 101 -12.18 -0.47 18.42
C ALA A 101 -13.36 0.53 18.46
N GLY A 102 -14.44 0.19 17.78
CA GLY A 102 -15.65 1.02 17.72
C GLY A 102 -15.55 2.27 16.85
N HIS A 103 -14.42 2.53 16.15
CA HIS A 103 -14.30 3.71 15.28
C HIS A 103 -15.41 3.74 14.23
N ARG A 104 -15.63 2.64 13.51
CA ARG A 104 -16.65 2.56 12.47
C ARG A 104 -18.07 2.79 13.03
N ALA A 105 -18.39 2.18 14.15
CA ALA A 105 -19.69 2.36 14.79
C ALA A 105 -19.97 3.80 15.17
N LYS A 106 -18.91 4.56 15.57
CA LYS A 106 -19.00 5.95 15.97
C LYS A 106 -19.01 6.93 14.79
N HIS A 107 -18.22 6.67 13.75
CA HIS A 107 -17.93 7.63 12.68
C HIS A 107 -18.50 7.22 11.31
N GLY A 108 -19.01 5.99 11.17
CA GLY A 108 -19.57 5.51 9.91
C GLY A 108 -18.53 5.23 8.82
N LEU A 109 -19.03 5.06 7.59
CA LEU A 109 -18.30 4.92 6.33
C LEU A 109 -19.01 5.70 5.24
N PRO A 110 -18.30 6.13 4.17
CA PRO A 110 -16.85 6.14 3.96
C PRO A 110 -16.18 7.21 4.82
N TYR A 111 -14.89 7.00 5.11
CA TYR A 111 -14.10 8.05 5.75
C TYR A 111 -13.92 9.23 4.79
N GLY A 112 -13.94 10.42 5.32
CA GLY A 112 -13.97 11.66 4.57
C GLY A 112 -12.77 11.86 3.64
N GLY A 113 -12.67 13.04 3.14
CA GLY A 113 -11.71 13.51 2.15
C GLY A 113 -12.48 14.06 0.93
N PRO A 114 -12.35 15.35 0.63
CA PRO A 114 -12.95 15.93 -0.55
C PRO A 114 -12.19 15.49 -1.80
N GLU A 115 -12.88 15.46 -2.94
CA GLU A 115 -12.29 15.24 -4.26
C GLU A 115 -11.36 14.02 -4.31
N THR A 116 -11.93 12.86 -4.07
CA THR A 116 -11.20 11.59 -4.12
C THR A 116 -11.41 10.87 -5.44
N ASP A 117 -10.41 10.10 -5.83
CA ASP A 117 -10.40 9.33 -7.05
C ASP A 117 -10.41 7.84 -6.75
N VAL A 118 -11.27 7.08 -7.40
CA VAL A 118 -11.23 5.63 -7.39
C VAL A 118 -10.59 5.16 -8.71
N ILE A 119 -9.50 4.44 -8.61
CA ILE A 119 -8.83 3.90 -9.79
C ILE A 119 -9.41 2.54 -10.10
N GLU A 120 -10.20 2.46 -11.16
CA GLU A 120 -10.74 1.21 -11.68
C GLU A 120 -9.80 0.61 -12.73
N ALA A 121 -9.58 -0.69 -12.66
CA ALA A 121 -8.69 -1.40 -13.57
C ALA A 121 -9.10 -2.88 -13.72
N PRO A 122 -9.00 -3.46 -14.91
CA PRO A 122 -9.27 -4.89 -15.11
C PRO A 122 -8.21 -5.76 -14.41
N GLY A 123 -8.58 -7.00 -14.11
CA GLY A 123 -7.65 -8.02 -13.65
C GLY A 123 -6.45 -8.16 -14.60
N GLY A 124 -5.26 -8.38 -14.06
CA GLY A 124 -3.98 -8.36 -14.79
C GLY A 124 -3.32 -6.98 -14.90
N SER A 125 -4.02 -5.88 -14.54
CA SER A 125 -3.42 -4.54 -14.54
C SER A 125 -2.40 -4.39 -13.41
N ILE A 126 -1.44 -3.51 -13.63
CA ILE A 126 -0.47 -3.07 -12.61
C ILE A 126 -0.69 -1.58 -12.35
N LEU A 127 -0.97 -1.25 -11.10
CA LEU A 127 -1.05 0.13 -10.63
C LEU A 127 0.29 0.53 -10.01
N LEU A 128 0.91 1.57 -10.56
CA LEU A 128 2.15 2.15 -10.06
C LEU A 128 1.87 3.55 -9.52
N TYR A 129 2.28 3.83 -8.28
CA TYR A 129 2.13 5.16 -7.69
C TYR A 129 3.23 5.46 -6.68
N ASP A 130 3.52 6.74 -6.53
CA ASP A 130 4.45 7.25 -5.51
C ASP A 130 3.92 6.89 -4.11
N ALA A 131 4.76 6.28 -3.28
CA ALA A 131 4.39 5.83 -1.94
C ALA A 131 3.91 6.97 -1.00
N ARG A 132 4.18 8.23 -1.35
CA ARG A 132 3.65 9.42 -0.66
C ARG A 132 2.18 9.72 -0.96
N THR A 133 1.63 9.12 -2.02
CA THR A 133 0.25 9.39 -2.42
C THR A 133 -0.72 8.94 -1.32
N TRP A 134 -1.53 9.86 -0.84
CA TRP A 134 -2.55 9.55 0.16
C TRP A 134 -3.59 8.63 -0.45
N HIS A 135 -3.88 7.58 0.25
CA HIS A 135 -4.89 6.62 -0.16
C HIS A 135 -5.53 5.93 1.04
N ARG A 136 -6.59 5.22 0.79
CA ARG A 136 -7.29 4.38 1.75
C ARG A 136 -7.92 3.18 1.06
N ALA A 137 -8.32 2.20 1.83
CA ALA A 137 -9.12 1.10 1.29
C ALA A 137 -10.49 1.60 0.84
N GLY A 138 -11.00 1.02 -0.24
CA GLY A 138 -12.40 1.10 -0.60
C GLY A 138 -13.25 0.16 0.28
N VAL A 139 -14.54 0.12 0.03
CA VAL A 139 -15.48 -0.78 0.70
C VAL A 139 -16.03 -1.77 -0.33
N ASN A 140 -15.82 -3.05 -0.09
CA ASN A 140 -16.34 -4.08 -0.98
C ASN A 140 -17.83 -4.34 -0.67
N ARG A 141 -18.70 -3.77 -1.48
CA ARG A 141 -20.17 -3.92 -1.37
C ARG A 141 -20.72 -5.06 -2.23
N THR A 142 -19.84 -5.84 -2.85
CA THR A 142 -20.21 -7.03 -3.64
C THR A 142 -20.18 -8.28 -2.76
N ASN A 143 -20.63 -9.41 -3.32
CA ASN A 143 -20.57 -10.72 -2.66
C ASN A 143 -19.29 -11.51 -3.02
N GLU A 144 -18.38 -10.92 -3.80
CA GLU A 144 -17.16 -11.56 -4.28
C GLU A 144 -15.94 -11.00 -3.55
N ARG A 145 -14.86 -11.77 -3.55
CA ARG A 145 -13.56 -11.29 -3.03
C ARG A 145 -12.81 -10.56 -4.15
N ARG A 146 -12.15 -9.45 -3.82
CA ARG A 146 -11.23 -8.75 -4.70
C ARG A 146 -9.80 -9.10 -4.32
N GLY A 147 -9.05 -9.70 -5.26
CA GLY A 147 -7.66 -10.10 -5.07
C GLY A 147 -6.66 -9.05 -5.57
N ALA A 148 -5.58 -8.88 -4.83
CA ALA A 148 -4.43 -8.05 -5.22
C ALA A 148 -3.13 -8.67 -4.73
N ILE A 149 -2.02 -8.38 -5.43
CA ILE A 149 -0.67 -8.57 -4.90
C ILE A 149 -0.10 -7.16 -4.68
N LEU A 150 0.27 -6.88 -3.44
CA LEU A 150 0.78 -5.58 -3.02
C LEU A 150 2.29 -5.67 -2.81
N GLN A 151 3.01 -4.67 -3.28
CA GLN A 151 4.46 -4.62 -3.18
C GLN A 151 4.96 -3.18 -3.25
N VAL A 152 6.00 -2.87 -2.50
CA VAL A 152 6.73 -1.61 -2.63
C VAL A 152 8.14 -1.85 -3.15
N LEU A 153 8.55 -1.03 -4.11
CA LEU A 153 9.90 -0.93 -4.61
C LEU A 153 10.59 0.26 -3.94
N ILE A 154 11.78 0.04 -3.43
CA ILE A 154 12.60 1.05 -2.74
C ILE A 154 14.02 1.06 -3.30
N PRO A 155 14.78 2.17 -3.17
CA PRO A 155 16.22 2.14 -3.41
C PRO A 155 16.93 1.12 -2.50
N SER A 156 17.95 0.43 -3.02
CA SER A 156 18.66 -0.62 -2.28
C SER A 156 19.32 -0.15 -0.98
N TYR A 157 19.63 1.16 -0.86
CA TYR A 157 20.18 1.75 0.35
C TYR A 157 19.17 1.97 1.48
N ILE A 158 17.87 1.69 1.25
CA ILE A 158 16.83 1.74 2.28
C ILE A 158 16.62 0.34 2.84
N ILE A 159 16.63 0.25 4.17
CA ILE A 159 16.36 -1.03 4.86
C ILE A 159 14.89 -1.42 4.62
N PRO A 160 14.61 -2.67 4.20
CA PRO A 160 13.25 -3.17 4.05
C PRO A 160 12.39 -3.02 5.30
N PHE A 161 11.08 -2.92 5.12
CA PHE A 161 10.12 -2.76 6.21
C PHE A 161 10.07 -3.99 7.13
N VAL A 162 10.24 -5.17 6.53
CA VAL A 162 10.30 -6.46 7.24
C VAL A 162 11.54 -7.22 6.80
N ASP A 163 12.01 -8.12 7.64
CA ASP A 163 13.06 -9.06 7.28
C ASP A 163 12.53 -10.07 6.26
N ASN A 164 13.13 -10.08 5.08
CA ASN A 164 12.76 -10.92 3.96
C ASN A 164 13.58 -12.21 3.89
N SER A 165 14.55 -12.41 4.79
CA SER A 165 15.57 -13.45 4.70
C SER A 165 14.98 -14.85 4.59
N GLU A 166 14.00 -15.20 5.41
CA GLU A 166 13.36 -16.52 5.36
C GLU A 166 12.62 -16.77 4.03
N HIS A 167 11.91 -15.74 3.54
CA HIS A 167 11.18 -15.83 2.26
C HIS A 167 12.17 -15.97 1.08
N LEU A 168 13.26 -15.22 1.13
CA LEU A 168 14.31 -15.30 0.12
C LEU A 168 14.95 -16.69 0.11
N LEU A 169 15.34 -17.21 1.27
CA LEU A 169 15.95 -18.55 1.38
C LEU A 169 15.00 -19.63 0.85
N ALA A 170 13.72 -19.58 1.24
CA ALA A 170 12.73 -20.53 0.73
C ALA A 170 12.52 -20.41 -0.78
N PHE A 171 12.55 -19.19 -1.33
CA PHE A 171 12.45 -18.96 -2.78
C PHE A 171 13.67 -19.52 -3.53
N LEU A 172 14.88 -19.32 -3.01
CA LEU A 172 16.13 -19.80 -3.63
C LEU A 172 16.22 -21.33 -3.75
N GLU A 173 15.41 -22.07 -2.99
CA GLU A 173 15.28 -23.52 -3.08
C GLU A 173 14.29 -23.98 -4.18
N THR A 174 13.64 -23.05 -4.87
CA THR A 174 12.67 -23.39 -5.93
C THR A 174 13.30 -23.38 -7.33
N ASP A 175 12.70 -24.14 -8.25
CA ASP A 175 13.10 -24.11 -9.68
C ASP A 175 12.96 -22.72 -10.28
N ALA A 176 12.01 -21.91 -9.82
CA ALA A 176 11.80 -20.55 -10.30
C ALA A 176 12.99 -19.63 -10.03
N ALA A 177 13.76 -19.87 -8.96
CA ALA A 177 14.96 -19.09 -8.67
C ALA A 177 16.05 -19.28 -9.71
N ALA A 178 16.14 -20.47 -10.32
CA ALA A 178 17.14 -20.77 -11.36
C ALA A 178 16.86 -20.04 -12.69
N GLU A 179 15.67 -19.50 -12.86
CA GLU A 179 15.28 -18.72 -14.06
C GLU A 179 15.68 -17.24 -13.94
N LEU A 180 16.03 -16.76 -12.73
CA LEU A 180 16.37 -15.37 -12.49
C LEU A 180 17.83 -15.06 -12.82
N ASN A 181 18.06 -13.88 -13.41
CA ASN A 181 19.42 -13.36 -13.57
C ASN A 181 19.93 -12.69 -12.27
N ALA A 182 21.22 -12.35 -12.23
CA ALA A 182 21.86 -11.77 -11.04
C ALA A 182 21.22 -10.43 -10.59
N ARG A 183 20.70 -9.62 -11.52
CA ARG A 183 20.02 -8.37 -11.18
C ARG A 183 18.68 -8.64 -10.51
N GLU A 184 17.88 -9.53 -11.08
CA GLU A 184 16.57 -9.91 -10.53
C GLU A 184 16.72 -10.55 -9.13
N LEU A 185 17.75 -11.37 -8.93
CA LEU A 185 18.08 -11.89 -7.59
C LEU A 185 18.43 -10.77 -6.61
N GLY A 186 19.18 -9.75 -7.04
CA GLY A 186 19.51 -8.59 -6.22
C GLY A 186 18.29 -7.74 -5.85
N GLU A 187 17.26 -7.69 -6.69
CA GLU A 187 16.04 -6.92 -6.42
C GLU A 187 15.15 -7.56 -5.33
N ILE A 188 15.27 -8.87 -5.10
CA ILE A 188 14.49 -9.61 -4.11
C ILE A 188 15.25 -9.87 -2.80
N SER A 189 16.54 -9.60 -2.77
CA SER A 189 17.44 -9.82 -1.58
C SER A 189 17.60 -8.55 -0.66
#